data_8c610f27d681a0cd2b5c2ad77f66bb3f
#
_entry.id   8c610f27d681a0cd2b5c2ad77f66bb3f
#
_cell.length_a   1.000
_cell.length_b   1.000
_cell.length_c   1.000
_cell.angle_alpha   90.00
_cell.angle_beta   90.00
_cell.angle_gamma   90.00
#
_symmetry.space_group_name_H-M   'P 1'
#
loop_
_entity.id
_entity.type
_entity.pdbx_description
1 polymer ?
#
loop_
_entity_poly.entity_id
_entity_poly.type
_entity_poly.pdbx_seq_one_letter_code
_entity_poly.pdbx_strand_id
1 'polypeptide(L)'
;MPNRPVEIGPVGLHTARAIERLRLVRGLTQHQLAARCTALGRPMANAALSRTERARRRCDVDDLVALATALGAPPAALLLPWPTHTAAPYATAQSLNPFQEGLLG
;
A
#
# COMPACT_ATOMS: atom_id res chain seq x y z
N MET A 1 10.76 20.14 18.80
CA MET A 1 9.49 19.86 18.12
C MET A 1 8.98 18.51 18.50
N PRO A 2 7.79 18.44 19.01
CA PRO A 2 7.21 17.14 19.22
C PRO A 2 6.98 16.44 17.87
N ASN A 3 7.25 15.16 17.85
CA ASN A 3 6.98 14.37 16.67
C ASN A 3 5.50 14.10 16.57
N ARG A 4 4.94 14.43 15.43
CA ARG A 4 3.56 14.06 15.16
C ARG A 4 3.51 12.60 14.74
N PRO A 5 2.49 11.88 15.18
CA PRO A 5 2.26 10.54 14.64
C PRO A 5 2.10 10.62 13.12
N VAL A 6 2.56 9.59 12.43
CA VAL A 6 2.34 9.49 11.00
C VAL A 6 0.85 9.24 10.78
N GLU A 7 0.24 10.07 9.96
CA GLU A 7 -1.15 9.89 9.59
C GLU A 7 -1.22 9.10 8.30
N ILE A 8 -1.89 7.95 8.38
CA ILE A 8 -2.10 7.09 7.24
C ILE A 8 -3.57 7.20 6.84
N GLY A 9 -3.79 7.59 5.61
CA GLY A 9 -5.15 7.69 5.08
C GLY A 9 -5.77 6.33 4.79
N PRO A 10 -7.04 6.32 4.36
CA PRO A 10 -7.77 5.07 4.14
C PRO A 10 -7.14 4.19 3.07
N VAL A 11 -6.60 4.77 2.02
CA VAL A 11 -5.93 3.98 0.99
C VAL A 11 -4.64 3.37 1.54
N GLY A 12 -3.88 4.15 2.29
CA GLY A 12 -2.66 3.64 2.92
C GLY A 12 -2.94 2.51 3.90
N LEU A 13 -3.99 2.63 4.69
CA LEU A 13 -4.39 1.57 5.61
C LEU A 13 -4.81 0.31 4.85
N HIS A 14 -5.59 0.49 3.78
CA HIS A 14 -5.99 -0.63 2.92
C HIS A 14 -4.75 -1.31 2.32
N THR A 15 -3.81 -0.53 1.83
CA THR A 15 -2.58 -1.06 1.24
C THR A 15 -1.75 -1.81 2.27
N ALA A 16 -1.62 -1.27 3.48
CA ALA A 16 -0.88 -1.94 4.55
C ALA A 16 -1.45 -3.33 4.83
N ARG A 17 -2.77 -3.42 4.89
CA ARG A 17 -3.46 -4.70 5.11
C ARG A 17 -3.32 -5.64 3.91
N ALA A 18 -3.33 -5.10 2.71
CA ALA A 18 -3.16 -5.89 1.50
C ALA A 18 -1.75 -6.49 1.42
N ILE A 19 -0.74 -5.72 1.81
CA ILE A 19 0.63 -6.22 1.85
C ILE A 19 0.73 -7.42 2.80
N GLU A 20 0.24 -7.27 4.01
CA GLU A 20 0.29 -8.35 4.99
C GLU A 20 -0.47 -9.58 4.50
N ARG A 21 -1.69 -9.38 4.00
CA ARG A 21 -2.53 -10.48 3.53
C ARG A 21 -1.85 -11.23 2.40
N LEU A 22 -1.33 -10.51 1.42
CA LEU A 22 -0.69 -11.15 0.27
C LEU A 22 0.60 -11.84 0.68
N ARG A 23 1.36 -11.23 1.59
CA ARG A 23 2.55 -11.85 2.14
C ARG A 23 2.23 -13.20 2.77
N LEU A 24 1.18 -13.24 3.59
CA LEU A 24 0.77 -14.47 4.25
C LEU A 24 0.27 -15.52 3.25
N VAL A 25 -0.46 -15.10 2.23
CA VAL A 25 -0.91 -16.00 1.17
C VAL A 25 0.29 -16.61 0.44
N ARG A 26 1.35 -15.83 0.25
CA ARG A 26 2.57 -16.33 -0.40
C ARG A 26 3.44 -17.17 0.54
N GLY A 27 3.08 -17.27 1.81
CA GLY A 27 3.86 -18.02 2.78
C GLY A 27 5.19 -17.37 3.16
N LEU A 28 5.27 -16.04 3.05
CA LEU A 28 6.50 -15.32 3.34
C LEU A 28 6.48 -14.73 4.75
N THR A 29 7.64 -14.79 5.40
CA THR A 29 7.83 -14.00 6.61
C THR A 29 8.10 -12.55 6.25
N GLN A 30 7.95 -11.65 7.21
CA GLN A 30 8.33 -10.25 7.00
C GLN A 30 9.81 -10.15 6.60
N HIS A 31 10.66 -10.92 7.26
CA HIS A 31 12.08 -10.92 6.95
C HIS A 31 12.33 -11.32 5.49
N GLN A 32 11.65 -12.35 5.01
CA GLN A 32 11.81 -12.80 3.63
C GLN A 32 11.34 -11.75 2.63
N LEU A 33 10.21 -11.11 2.90
CA LEU A 33 9.70 -10.09 2.00
C LEU A 33 10.62 -8.87 1.99
N ALA A 34 11.10 -8.44 3.16
CA ALA A 34 12.04 -7.34 3.25
C ALA A 34 13.33 -7.64 2.48
N ALA A 35 13.83 -8.86 2.59
CA ALA A 35 15.02 -9.28 1.85
C ALA A 35 14.80 -9.25 0.35
N ARG A 36 13.61 -9.63 -0.13
CA ARG A 36 13.29 -9.57 -1.55
C ARG A 36 13.28 -8.13 -2.07
N CYS A 37 12.71 -7.21 -1.29
CA CYS A 37 12.71 -5.80 -1.65
C CYS A 37 14.14 -5.26 -1.76
N THR A 38 14.98 -5.60 -0.80
CA THR A 38 16.39 -5.19 -0.80
C THR A 38 17.10 -5.75 -2.04
N ALA A 39 16.85 -6.99 -2.39
CA ALA A 39 17.45 -7.60 -3.56
C ALA A 39 16.98 -6.96 -4.87
N LEU A 40 15.78 -6.37 -4.88
CA LEU A 40 15.27 -5.66 -6.04
C LEU A 40 15.80 -4.23 -6.14
N GLY A 41 16.64 -3.82 -5.20
CA GLY A 41 17.20 -2.47 -5.21
C GLY A 41 16.46 -1.47 -4.33
N ARG A 42 15.46 -1.91 -3.58
CA ARG A 42 14.78 -1.07 -2.60
C ARG A 42 15.12 -1.56 -1.20
N PRO A 43 16.18 -1.01 -0.59
CA PRO A 43 16.57 -1.45 0.76
C PRO A 43 15.40 -1.32 1.72
N MET A 44 15.11 -2.40 2.41
CA MET A 44 14.01 -2.42 3.36
C MET A 44 14.39 -3.29 4.54
N ALA A 45 14.43 -2.69 5.71
CA ALA A 45 14.67 -3.43 6.94
C ALA A 45 13.38 -4.14 7.36
N ASN A 46 13.54 -5.25 8.07
CA ASN A 46 12.40 -5.98 8.60
C ASN A 46 11.52 -5.08 9.50
N ALA A 47 12.16 -4.25 10.31
CA ALA A 47 11.40 -3.32 11.18
C ALA A 47 10.60 -2.31 10.37
N ALA A 48 11.14 -1.83 9.26
CA ALA A 48 10.42 -0.89 8.40
C ALA A 48 9.20 -1.56 7.78
N LEU A 49 9.35 -2.78 7.29
CA LEU A 49 8.22 -3.53 6.75
C LEU A 49 7.16 -3.78 7.81
N SER A 50 7.57 -4.14 9.02
CA SER A 50 6.63 -4.35 10.11
C SER A 50 5.81 -3.10 10.38
N ARG A 51 6.45 -1.93 10.43
CA ARG A 51 5.75 -0.66 10.62
C ARG A 51 4.83 -0.33 9.45
N THR A 52 5.25 -0.66 8.24
CA THR A 52 4.43 -0.45 7.05
C THR A 52 3.15 -1.27 7.12
N GLU A 53 3.26 -2.54 7.48
CA GLU A 53 2.09 -3.41 7.59
C GLU A 53 1.14 -3.00 8.71
N ARG A 54 1.67 -2.36 9.75
CA ARG A 54 0.86 -1.86 10.86
C ARG A 54 0.33 -0.45 10.62
N ALA A 55 0.55 0.10 9.43
CA ALA A 55 0.15 1.45 9.08
C ALA A 55 0.76 2.51 10.01
N ARG A 56 1.98 2.26 10.46
CA ARG A 56 2.73 3.21 11.29
C ARG A 56 3.85 3.88 10.52
N ARG A 57 4.04 3.50 9.28
CA ARG A 57 5.00 4.06 8.36
C ARG A 57 4.33 4.15 7.01
N ARG A 58 4.53 5.26 6.34
CA ARG A 58 3.97 5.44 5.00
C ARG A 58 4.65 4.51 4.03
N CYS A 59 3.84 3.96 3.15
CA CYS A 59 4.31 3.21 2.00
C CYS A 59 4.35 4.20 0.83
N ASP A 60 5.53 4.64 0.46
CA ASP A 60 5.64 5.53 -0.68
C ASP A 60 5.53 4.76 -1.99
N VAL A 61 5.56 5.45 -3.11
CA VAL A 61 5.39 4.82 -4.41
C VAL A 61 6.49 3.81 -4.70
N ASP A 62 7.72 4.13 -4.30
CA ASP A 62 8.84 3.21 -4.50
C ASP A 62 8.68 1.95 -3.64
N ASP A 63 8.24 2.12 -2.40
CA ASP A 63 7.95 0.97 -1.54
C ASP A 63 6.85 0.11 -2.15
N LEU A 64 5.80 0.75 -2.64
CA LEU A 64 4.65 0.06 -3.21
C LEU A 64 5.06 -0.83 -4.38
N VAL A 65 5.82 -0.28 -5.30
CA VAL A 65 6.26 -1.02 -6.49
C VAL A 65 7.19 -2.17 -6.09
N ALA A 66 8.12 -1.91 -5.19
CA ALA A 66 9.05 -2.94 -4.74
C ALA A 66 8.32 -4.07 -4.02
N LEU A 67 7.40 -3.73 -3.14
CA LEU A 67 6.62 -4.74 -2.40
C LEU A 67 5.74 -5.56 -3.35
N ALA A 68 5.07 -4.91 -4.28
CA ALA A 68 4.24 -5.61 -5.25
C ALA A 68 5.09 -6.57 -6.10
N THR A 69 6.22 -6.09 -6.58
CA THR A 69 7.14 -6.91 -7.37
C THR A 69 7.63 -8.11 -6.57
N ALA A 70 8.04 -7.86 -5.33
CA ALA A 70 8.54 -8.92 -4.45
C ALA A 70 7.46 -9.96 -4.13
N LEU A 71 6.20 -9.53 -4.12
CA LEU A 71 5.05 -10.42 -3.88
C LEU A 71 4.54 -11.08 -5.16
N GLY A 72 5.10 -10.72 -6.30
CA GLY A 72 4.66 -11.27 -7.57
C GLY A 72 3.28 -10.78 -7.98
N ALA A 73 2.96 -9.55 -7.70
CA ALA A 73 1.66 -8.95 -8.00
C ALA A 73 1.84 -7.59 -8.64
N PRO A 74 0.85 -7.14 -9.43
CA PRO A 74 0.90 -5.76 -9.92
C PRO A 74 0.64 -4.78 -8.76
N PRO A 75 1.20 -3.57 -8.82
CA PRO A 75 0.96 -2.58 -7.76
C PRO A 75 -0.52 -2.33 -7.50
N ALA A 76 -1.36 -2.37 -8.53
CA ALA A 76 -2.79 -2.20 -8.36
C ALA A 76 -3.40 -3.22 -7.40
N ALA A 77 -2.83 -4.41 -7.28
CA ALA A 77 -3.33 -5.42 -6.36
C ALA A 77 -3.21 -5.00 -4.90
N LEU A 78 -2.31 -4.08 -4.60
CA LEU A 78 -2.15 -3.55 -3.25
C LEU A 78 -3.02 -2.33 -3.00
N LEU A 79 -3.57 -1.74 -4.04
CA LEU A 79 -4.37 -0.53 -3.94
C LEU A 79 -5.87 -0.80 -4.02
N LEU A 80 -6.26 -1.78 -4.80
CA LEU A 80 -7.67 -2.07 -5.10
C LEU A 80 -8.17 -3.26 -4.32
N PRO A 81 -9.46 -3.31 -4.05
CA PRO A 81 -10.44 -2.27 -4.36
C PRO A 81 -10.30 -1.07 -3.43
N TRP A 82 -10.73 0.10 -3.92
CA TRP A 82 -10.77 1.29 -3.10
C TRP A 82 -11.73 1.09 -1.93
N PRO A 83 -11.43 1.66 -0.78
CA PRO A 83 -12.37 1.64 0.34
C PRO A 83 -13.48 2.66 0.14
N THR A 84 -14.30 2.45 -0.88
CA THR A 84 -15.31 3.43 -1.29
C THR A 84 -16.50 3.51 -0.34
N HIS A 85 -16.74 2.45 0.40
CA HIS A 85 -17.87 2.40 1.32
C HIS A 85 -17.69 3.33 2.52
N THR A 86 -16.51 3.84 2.72
CA THR A 86 -16.22 4.70 3.87
C THR A 86 -16.49 6.15 3.55
N ALA A 87 -17.42 6.39 2.68
CA ALA A 87 -17.88 7.73 2.40
C ALA A 87 -16.77 8.70 2.12
N ALA A 88 -16.11 8.47 1.08
CA ALA A 88 -15.41 9.57 0.55
C ALA A 88 -14.45 10.27 1.49
N PRO A 89 -13.51 9.56 2.05
CA PRO A 89 -12.39 10.26 2.65
C PRO A 89 -11.73 11.17 1.63
N TYR A 90 -11.89 10.86 0.37
CA TYR A 90 -11.49 11.71 -0.72
C TYR A 90 -12.77 12.11 -1.46
N ALA A 91 -13.61 12.86 -0.78
CA ALA A 91 -14.98 13.11 -1.21
C ALA A 91 -15.09 13.59 -2.64
N THR A 92 -14.17 14.44 -3.01
CA THR A 92 -14.17 15.01 -4.35
C THR A 92 -13.76 14.01 -5.41
N ALA A 93 -13.18 12.90 -5.00
CA ALA A 93 -12.71 11.92 -5.97
C ALA A 93 -13.83 11.27 -6.76
N GLN A 94 -14.99 11.11 -6.17
CA GLN A 94 -16.11 10.52 -6.90
C GLN A 94 -16.63 11.46 -7.97
N SER A 95 -16.77 12.71 -7.60
CA SER A 95 -17.21 13.70 -8.56
C SER A 95 -16.16 13.94 -9.62
N LEU A 96 -14.95 13.54 -9.33
CA LEU A 96 -13.86 13.72 -10.25
C LEU A 96 -13.52 12.48 -11.04
N ASN A 97 -14.38 11.49 -11.06
CA ASN A 97 -14.08 10.29 -11.80
C ASN A 97 -14.13 10.58 -13.30
N PRO A 98 -13.05 11.08 -13.88
CA PRO A 98 -13.07 11.52 -15.26
C PRO A 98 -13.15 10.35 -16.23
N PHE A 99 -12.72 9.19 -15.79
CA PHE A 99 -12.78 8.01 -16.65
C PHE A 99 -14.20 7.59 -16.90
N GLN A 100 -15.01 7.61 -15.87
CA GLN A 100 -16.39 7.22 -15.99
C GLN A 100 -17.15 8.21 -16.85
N GLU A 101 -16.94 9.49 -16.60
CA GLU A 101 -17.58 10.53 -17.39
C GLU A 101 -17.09 10.55 -18.83
N GLY A 102 -15.80 10.33 -18.99
CA GLY A 102 -15.22 10.28 -20.32
C GLY A 102 -15.76 9.15 -21.16
N LEU A 103 -16.05 8.02 -20.54
CA LEU A 103 -16.62 6.89 -21.24
C LEU A 103 -18.08 7.12 -21.62
N LEU A 104 -18.77 7.89 -20.81
CA LEU A 104 -20.16 8.21 -21.06
C LEU A 104 -20.33 9.38 -22.01
N GLY A 105 -19.35 10.21 -22.02
CA GLY A 105 -19.34 11.35 -22.93
C GLY A 105 -18.76 10.97 -24.26
#